data_69f220670e0141c05d6dccd52e40d20f
#
_entry.id   69f220670e0141c05d6dccd52e40d20f
#
_cell.length_a   1.000
_cell.length_b   1.000
_cell.length_c   1.000
_cell.angle_alpha   90.00
_cell.angle_beta   90.00
_cell.angle_gamma   90.00
#
_symmetry.space_group_name_H-M   'P 1'
#
loop_
_entity.id
_entity.type
_entity.pdbx_description
1 polymer ?
#
loop_
_entity_poly.entity_id
_entity_poly.type
_entity_poly.pdbx_seq_one_letter_code
_entity_poly.pdbx_strand_id
1 'polypeptide(L)'
;MNIATIAGHLAFGLIAFSFLVKDILYLRILSILASLFSVLYNFYIPLEPMWLPIGWNIIFVLVNLYHIAVIIYEKRPVKMSPKEKELYETMFRGLSPVEFLKITKVAQWKQFKSPLPIIQQGKPVYDLILIYNGMVDILVNDKKVAELKDGQFVGEMSFLTEKPA
;
A
#
# COMPACT_ATOMS: atom_id res chain seq x y z
N MET A 1 -16.61 -40.16 -15.26
CA MET A 1 -15.81 -38.92 -15.38
C MET A 1 -14.52 -39.13 -14.61
N ASN A 2 -13.35 -39.02 -15.24
CA ASN A 2 -12.07 -39.24 -14.56
C ASN A 2 -11.79 -38.08 -13.58
N ILE A 3 -11.17 -38.37 -12.42
CA ILE A 3 -10.80 -37.37 -11.38
C ILE A 3 -10.00 -36.22 -11.99
N ALA A 4 -9.10 -36.52 -12.93
CA ALA A 4 -8.32 -35.48 -13.59
C ALA A 4 -9.16 -34.56 -14.49
N THR A 5 -10.22 -35.04 -15.14
CA THR A 5 -11.17 -34.20 -15.89
C THR A 5 -11.92 -33.27 -14.95
N ILE A 6 -12.30 -33.73 -13.76
CA ILE A 6 -12.91 -32.90 -12.72
C ILE A 6 -11.91 -31.78 -12.29
N ALA A 7 -10.64 -32.14 -12.07
CA ALA A 7 -9.61 -31.18 -11.73
C ALA A 7 -9.46 -30.09 -12.80
N GLY A 8 -9.52 -30.42 -14.08
CA GLY A 8 -9.52 -29.46 -15.18
C GLY A 8 -10.69 -28.48 -15.12
N HIS A 9 -11.92 -28.98 -14.93
CA HIS A 9 -13.09 -28.11 -14.77
C HIS A 9 -13.00 -27.22 -13.54
N LEU A 10 -12.47 -27.72 -12.41
CA LEU A 10 -12.25 -26.93 -11.22
C LEU A 10 -11.19 -25.84 -11.45
N ALA A 11 -10.10 -26.14 -12.16
CA ALA A 11 -9.07 -25.16 -12.49
C ALA A 11 -9.67 -23.97 -13.27
N PHE A 12 -10.36 -24.23 -14.37
CA PHE A 12 -10.97 -23.17 -15.19
C PHE A 12 -12.11 -22.45 -14.44
N GLY A 13 -12.93 -23.17 -13.67
CA GLY A 13 -14.00 -22.59 -12.87
C GLY A 13 -13.46 -21.64 -11.79
N LEU A 14 -12.38 -22.02 -11.10
CA LEU A 14 -11.74 -21.14 -10.11
C LEU A 14 -11.10 -19.92 -10.73
N ILE A 15 -10.49 -20.04 -11.93
CA ILE A 15 -9.99 -18.88 -12.67
C ILE A 15 -11.14 -17.93 -13.01
N ALA A 16 -12.23 -18.44 -13.58
CA ALA A 16 -13.39 -17.61 -13.92
C ALA A 16 -13.98 -16.93 -12.67
N PHE A 17 -14.09 -17.65 -11.56
CA PHE A 17 -14.59 -17.11 -10.31
C PHE A 17 -13.65 -16.05 -9.71
N SER A 18 -12.34 -16.21 -9.87
CA SER A 18 -11.37 -15.24 -9.36
C SER A 18 -11.57 -13.82 -9.94
N PHE A 19 -12.05 -13.68 -11.18
CA PHE A 19 -12.35 -12.39 -11.80
C PHE A 19 -13.53 -11.65 -11.14
N LEU A 20 -14.38 -12.35 -10.39
CA LEU A 20 -15.51 -11.76 -9.66
C LEU A 20 -15.10 -11.26 -8.27
N VAL A 21 -13.93 -11.65 -7.78
CA VAL A 21 -13.45 -11.34 -6.43
C VAL A 21 -12.77 -9.97 -6.42
N LYS A 22 -13.24 -9.08 -5.55
CA LYS A 22 -12.68 -7.72 -5.39
C LYS A 22 -11.48 -7.68 -4.45
N ASP A 23 -11.38 -8.61 -3.51
CA ASP A 23 -10.28 -8.66 -2.54
C ASP A 23 -9.06 -9.37 -3.15
N ILE A 24 -7.93 -8.66 -3.15
CA ILE A 24 -6.69 -9.13 -3.75
C ILE A 24 -6.18 -10.42 -3.08
N LEU A 25 -6.33 -10.57 -1.76
CA LEU A 25 -5.87 -11.76 -1.04
C LEU A 25 -6.64 -13.00 -1.49
N TYR A 26 -7.98 -12.92 -1.55
CA TYR A 26 -8.82 -14.01 -2.01
C TYR A 26 -8.55 -14.35 -3.49
N LEU A 27 -8.33 -13.35 -4.34
CA LEU A 27 -7.94 -13.56 -5.73
C LEU A 27 -6.65 -14.38 -5.82
N ARG A 28 -5.63 -14.06 -5.01
CA ARG A 28 -4.36 -14.79 -4.99
C ARG A 28 -4.53 -16.24 -4.52
N ILE A 29 -5.36 -16.47 -3.49
CA ILE A 29 -5.65 -17.81 -2.98
C ILE A 29 -6.35 -18.64 -4.06
N LEU A 30 -7.38 -18.11 -4.72
CA LEU A 30 -8.09 -18.79 -5.80
C LEU A 30 -7.16 -19.12 -6.97
N SER A 31 -6.26 -18.21 -7.33
CA SER A 31 -5.26 -18.44 -8.38
C SER A 31 -4.31 -19.59 -8.05
N ILE A 32 -3.88 -19.71 -6.78
CA ILE A 32 -3.07 -20.87 -6.33
C ILE A 32 -3.85 -22.16 -6.47
N LEU A 33 -5.09 -22.20 -5.97
CA LEU A 33 -5.93 -23.39 -6.07
C LEU A 33 -6.16 -23.81 -7.52
N ALA A 34 -6.48 -22.84 -8.39
CA ALA A 34 -6.64 -23.09 -9.83
C ALA A 34 -5.36 -23.67 -10.46
N SER A 35 -4.20 -23.12 -10.14
CA SER A 35 -2.91 -23.61 -10.64
C SER A 35 -2.60 -25.03 -10.15
N LEU A 36 -2.91 -25.36 -8.90
CA LEU A 36 -2.72 -26.70 -8.37
C LEU A 36 -3.62 -27.73 -9.08
N PHE A 37 -4.90 -27.40 -9.30
CA PHE A 37 -5.79 -28.27 -10.08
C PHE A 37 -5.35 -28.39 -11.55
N SER A 38 -4.81 -27.32 -12.13
CA SER A 38 -4.24 -27.34 -13.47
C SER A 38 -3.02 -28.27 -13.57
N VAL A 39 -2.14 -28.26 -12.56
CA VAL A 39 -1.00 -29.20 -12.50
C VAL A 39 -1.50 -30.65 -12.47
N LEU A 40 -2.48 -30.97 -11.62
CA LEU A 40 -3.07 -32.30 -11.56
C LEU A 40 -3.69 -32.73 -12.91
N TYR A 41 -4.42 -31.83 -13.55
CA TYR A 41 -4.99 -32.10 -14.88
C TYR A 41 -3.90 -32.38 -15.92
N ASN A 42 -2.89 -31.52 -16.04
CA ASN A 42 -1.84 -31.66 -17.04
C ASN A 42 -0.88 -32.81 -16.78
N PHE A 43 -0.87 -33.35 -15.55
CA PHE A 43 -0.06 -34.51 -15.20
C PHE A 43 -0.78 -35.85 -15.52
N TYR A 44 -2.11 -35.93 -15.29
CA TYR A 44 -2.83 -37.20 -15.32
C TYR A 44 -3.70 -37.46 -16.57
N ILE A 45 -4.03 -36.43 -17.34
CA ILE A 45 -4.91 -36.59 -18.51
C ILE A 45 -4.16 -36.96 -19.78
N PRO A 46 -3.06 -36.35 -20.16
CA PRO A 46 -2.32 -36.72 -21.36
C PRO A 46 -1.65 -38.10 -21.19
N LEU A 47 -1.34 -38.73 -22.31
CA LEU A 47 -0.52 -39.95 -22.31
C LEU A 47 0.86 -39.74 -21.69
N GLU A 48 1.41 -38.53 -21.87
CA GLU A 48 2.63 -38.09 -21.23
C GLU A 48 2.37 -36.74 -20.52
N PRO A 49 2.97 -36.47 -19.35
CA PRO A 49 2.78 -35.22 -18.62
C PRO A 49 3.18 -34.00 -19.46
N MET A 50 2.34 -32.97 -19.47
CA MET A 50 2.60 -31.70 -20.16
C MET A 50 3.49 -30.80 -19.30
N TRP A 51 4.79 -31.01 -19.37
CA TRP A 51 5.76 -30.33 -18.51
C TRP A 51 5.77 -28.81 -18.64
N LEU A 52 5.51 -28.27 -19.85
CA LEU A 52 5.50 -26.82 -20.06
C LEU A 52 4.37 -26.11 -19.29
N PRO A 53 3.09 -26.52 -19.40
CA PRO A 53 2.02 -25.96 -18.56
C PRO A 53 2.25 -26.22 -17.05
N ILE A 54 2.75 -27.38 -16.67
CA ILE A 54 3.07 -27.69 -15.27
C ILE A 54 4.10 -26.71 -14.71
N GLY A 55 5.20 -26.48 -15.44
CA GLY A 55 6.25 -25.54 -15.04
C GLY A 55 5.72 -24.12 -14.83
N TRP A 56 4.91 -23.60 -15.77
CA TRP A 56 4.31 -22.28 -15.63
C TRP A 56 3.33 -22.19 -14.46
N ASN A 57 2.51 -23.22 -14.21
CA ASN A 57 1.62 -23.23 -13.06
C ASN A 57 2.38 -23.22 -11.73
N ILE A 58 3.53 -23.90 -11.64
CA ILE A 58 4.40 -23.84 -10.45
C ILE A 58 4.92 -22.40 -10.25
N ILE A 59 5.38 -21.75 -11.33
CA ILE A 59 5.82 -20.36 -11.27
C ILE A 59 4.68 -19.44 -10.78
N PHE A 60 3.47 -19.61 -11.30
CA PHE A 60 2.30 -18.85 -10.86
C PHE A 60 1.98 -19.06 -9.37
N VAL A 61 2.09 -20.29 -8.86
CA VAL A 61 1.94 -20.56 -7.42
C VAL A 61 2.99 -19.78 -6.62
N LEU A 62 4.26 -19.83 -7.02
CA LEU A 62 5.35 -19.13 -6.30
C LEU A 62 5.15 -17.60 -6.30
N VAL A 63 4.78 -17.01 -7.43
CA VAL A 63 4.50 -15.58 -7.54
C VAL A 63 3.32 -15.18 -6.65
N ASN A 64 2.24 -15.97 -6.63
CA ASN A 64 1.09 -15.66 -5.79
C ASN A 64 1.40 -15.85 -4.30
N LEU A 65 2.18 -16.85 -3.91
CA LEU A 65 2.65 -17.02 -2.53
C LEU A 65 3.50 -15.81 -2.07
N TYR A 66 4.42 -15.34 -2.92
CA TYR A 66 5.20 -14.13 -2.64
C TYR A 66 4.29 -12.92 -2.37
N HIS A 67 3.30 -12.67 -3.24
CA HIS A 67 2.38 -11.55 -3.05
C HIS A 67 1.53 -11.70 -1.78
N ILE A 68 1.06 -12.92 -1.45
CA ILE A 68 0.35 -13.18 -0.20
C ILE A 68 1.25 -12.83 1.00
N ALA A 69 2.52 -13.26 0.98
CA ALA A 69 3.47 -12.95 2.04
C ALA A 69 3.67 -11.44 2.21
N VAL A 70 3.76 -10.69 1.10
CA VAL A 70 3.86 -9.21 1.13
C VAL A 70 2.61 -8.60 1.75
N ILE A 71 1.40 -9.01 1.32
CA ILE A 71 0.13 -8.50 1.86
C ILE A 71 0.03 -8.76 3.37
N ILE A 72 0.37 -9.97 3.81
CA ILE A 72 0.36 -10.32 5.25
C ILE A 72 1.39 -9.49 6.02
N TYR A 73 2.60 -9.32 5.45
CA TYR A 73 3.64 -8.50 6.07
C TYR A 73 3.22 -7.04 6.24
N GLU A 74 2.58 -6.45 5.25
CA GLU A 74 2.12 -5.06 5.29
C GLU A 74 0.96 -4.83 6.26
N LYS A 75 0.08 -5.84 6.41
CA LYS A 75 -1.06 -5.79 7.33
C LYS A 75 -0.71 -6.16 8.78
N ARG A 76 0.54 -6.55 9.06
CA ARG A 76 0.92 -6.95 10.41
C ARG A 76 0.77 -5.80 11.41
N PRO A 77 0.34 -6.08 12.64
CA PRO A 77 0.28 -5.07 13.69
C PRO A 77 1.70 -4.57 14.00
N VAL A 78 1.85 -3.26 14.13
CA VAL A 78 3.12 -2.61 14.46
C VAL A 78 2.95 -1.80 15.73
N LYS A 79 4.02 -1.73 16.54
CA LYS A 79 4.02 -0.90 17.74
C LYS A 79 4.14 0.57 17.32
N MET A 80 3.17 1.38 17.72
CA MET A 80 3.12 2.81 17.52
C MET A 80 3.09 3.51 18.89
N SER A 81 3.71 4.65 19.00
CA SER A 81 3.51 5.54 20.16
C SER A 81 2.08 6.08 20.16
N PRO A 82 1.57 6.59 21.30
CA PRO A 82 0.21 7.15 21.35
C PRO A 82 -0.03 8.25 20.31
N LYS A 83 0.96 9.14 20.08
CA LYS A 83 0.90 10.20 19.07
C LYS A 83 0.88 9.66 17.63
N GLU A 84 1.72 8.67 17.34
CA GLU A 84 1.75 8.02 16.03
C GLU A 84 0.44 7.28 15.75
N LYS A 85 -0.13 6.62 16.77
CA LYS A 85 -1.41 5.93 16.64
C LYS A 85 -2.55 6.89 16.32
N GLU A 86 -2.62 8.00 17.06
CA GLU A 86 -3.60 9.06 16.81
C GLU A 86 -3.46 9.63 15.38
N LEU A 87 -2.23 9.93 14.96
CA LEU A 87 -1.94 10.46 13.63
C LEU A 87 -2.31 9.45 12.53
N TYR A 88 -2.00 8.17 12.74
CA TYR A 88 -2.39 7.10 11.84
C TYR A 88 -3.91 6.98 11.70
N GLU A 89 -4.62 6.96 12.83
CA GLU A 89 -6.08 6.79 12.86
C GLU A 89 -6.85 8.00 12.30
N THR A 90 -6.28 9.20 12.36
CA THR A 90 -6.94 10.42 11.89
C THR A 90 -6.64 10.72 10.42
N MET A 91 -5.38 10.57 9.98
CA MET A 91 -4.94 11.08 8.69
C MET A 91 -4.40 10.02 7.74
N PHE A 92 -3.81 8.95 8.25
CA PHE A 92 -3.06 7.98 7.44
C PHE A 92 -3.70 6.59 7.38
N ARG A 93 -5.01 6.47 7.65
CA ARG A 93 -5.74 5.18 7.56
C ARG A 93 -5.68 4.50 6.19
N GLY A 94 -5.41 5.27 5.13
CA GLY A 94 -5.26 4.74 3.78
C GLY A 94 -3.96 3.98 3.53
N LEU A 95 -2.97 4.15 4.42
CA LEU A 95 -1.71 3.43 4.37
C LEU A 95 -1.78 2.14 5.20
N SER A 96 -0.95 1.15 4.86
CA SER A 96 -0.72 0.04 5.77
C SER A 96 0.06 0.51 7.01
N PRO A 97 -0.09 -0.16 8.18
CA PRO A 97 0.67 0.19 9.38
C PRO A 97 2.19 0.21 9.17
N VAL A 98 2.69 -0.67 8.31
CA VAL A 98 4.13 -0.77 7.98
C VAL A 98 4.58 0.41 7.11
N GLU A 99 3.77 0.85 6.14
CA GLU A 99 4.08 2.04 5.31
C GLU A 99 4.08 3.31 6.15
N PHE A 100 3.10 3.47 7.04
CA PHE A 100 3.07 4.59 7.98
C PHE A 100 4.33 4.65 8.84
N LEU A 101 4.80 3.51 9.38
CA LEU A 101 6.04 3.49 10.15
C LEU A 101 7.28 3.85 9.31
N LYS A 102 7.30 3.58 8.02
CA LYS A 102 8.41 4.03 7.16
C LYS A 102 8.46 5.55 7.08
N ILE A 103 7.29 6.19 6.99
CA ILE A 103 7.18 7.66 6.99
C ILE A 103 7.62 8.22 8.34
N THR A 104 7.13 7.68 9.46
CA THR A 104 7.47 8.20 10.79
C THR A 104 8.94 8.05 11.15
N LYS A 105 9.64 7.05 10.58
CA LYS A 105 11.09 6.88 10.77
C LYS A 105 11.94 8.01 10.17
N VAL A 106 11.48 8.64 9.10
CA VAL A 106 12.18 9.78 8.46
C VAL A 106 11.63 11.11 8.92
N ALA A 107 10.43 11.12 9.51
CA ALA A 107 9.80 12.32 10.03
C ALA A 107 10.48 12.80 11.32
N GLN A 108 10.50 14.11 11.50
CA GLN A 108 11.01 14.77 12.69
C GLN A 108 9.91 15.54 13.40
N TRP A 109 9.72 15.26 14.69
CA TRP A 109 8.82 16.04 15.52
C TRP A 109 9.49 17.35 15.95
N LYS A 110 8.87 18.48 15.60
CA LYS A 110 9.32 19.82 16.02
C LYS A 110 8.21 20.48 16.81
N GLN A 111 8.55 21.10 17.93
CA GLN A 111 7.62 21.86 18.75
C GLN A 111 8.11 23.29 18.87
N PHE A 112 7.24 24.24 18.54
CA PHE A 112 7.51 25.67 18.64
C PHE A 112 6.72 26.23 19.81
N LYS A 113 7.41 26.98 20.70
CA LYS A 113 6.81 27.62 21.89
C LYS A 113 6.41 29.06 21.67
N SER A 114 6.86 29.65 20.57
CA SER A 114 6.59 31.04 20.17
C SER A 114 6.42 31.10 18.65
N PRO A 115 5.75 32.13 18.11
CA PRO A 115 5.67 32.35 16.68
C PRO A 115 7.06 32.37 16.05
N LEU A 116 7.29 31.55 15.04
CA LEU A 116 8.53 31.45 14.29
C LEU A 116 8.22 31.19 12.82
N PRO A 117 8.89 31.83 11.86
CA PRO A 117 8.72 31.52 10.46
C PRO A 117 9.25 30.09 10.17
N ILE A 118 8.36 29.23 9.68
CA ILE A 118 8.67 27.82 9.37
C ILE A 118 9.15 27.72 7.92
N ILE A 119 8.50 28.47 7.00
CA ILE A 119 8.84 28.59 5.59
C ILE A 119 8.97 30.09 5.27
N GLN A 120 9.89 30.43 4.39
CA GLN A 120 10.10 31.81 3.95
C GLN A 120 9.71 31.97 2.49
N GLN A 121 8.92 33.00 2.20
CA GLN A 121 8.52 33.32 0.83
C GLN A 121 9.74 33.50 -0.09
N GLY A 122 9.66 32.91 -1.29
CA GLY A 122 10.73 32.96 -2.28
C GLY A 122 11.88 31.95 -2.04
N LYS A 123 11.85 31.16 -0.97
CA LYS A 123 12.85 30.11 -0.74
C LYS A 123 12.33 28.73 -1.11
N PRO A 124 13.23 27.81 -1.55
CA PRO A 124 12.84 26.44 -1.83
C PRO A 124 12.41 25.71 -0.55
N VAL A 125 11.40 24.86 -0.68
CA VAL A 125 10.87 24.01 0.41
C VAL A 125 11.33 22.59 0.17
N TYR A 126 12.11 22.05 1.11
CA TYR A 126 12.67 20.69 1.03
C TYR A 126 11.92 19.66 1.89
N ASP A 127 11.14 20.13 2.84
CA ASP A 127 10.40 19.29 3.78
C ASP A 127 8.89 19.48 3.60
N LEU A 128 8.15 18.39 3.60
CA LEU A 128 6.70 18.43 3.70
C LEU A 128 6.34 18.52 5.20
N ILE A 129 5.69 19.61 5.60
CA ILE A 129 5.36 19.87 7.00
C ILE A 129 3.90 19.59 7.25
N LEU A 130 3.61 18.76 8.26
CA LEU A 130 2.26 18.47 8.73
C LEU A 130 2.03 19.14 10.09
N ILE A 131 0.95 19.89 10.23
CA ILE A 131 0.53 20.45 11.50
C ILE A 131 -0.16 19.37 12.30
N TYR A 132 0.50 18.87 13.38
CA TYR A 132 -0.10 17.89 14.27
C TYR A 132 -1.03 18.55 15.29
N ASN A 133 -0.62 19.69 15.85
CA ASN A 133 -1.41 20.46 16.82
C ASN A 133 -0.97 21.93 16.78
N GLY A 134 -1.93 22.84 16.58
CA GLY A 134 -1.72 24.27 16.55
C GLY A 134 -2.21 24.95 15.26
N MET A 135 -1.75 26.14 15.02
CA MET A 135 -2.14 26.96 13.87
C MET A 135 -0.91 27.59 13.22
N VAL A 136 -0.97 27.73 11.90
CA VAL A 136 0.06 28.37 11.08
C VAL A 136 -0.60 29.41 10.20
N ASP A 137 -0.11 30.66 10.31
CA ASP A 137 -0.54 31.75 9.43
C ASP A 137 0.31 31.77 8.16
N ILE A 138 -0.35 31.86 7.02
CA ILE A 138 0.29 32.06 5.72
C ILE A 138 0.32 33.56 5.44
N LEU A 139 1.52 34.08 5.32
CA LEU A 139 1.77 35.51 5.05
C LEU A 139 2.33 35.67 3.63
N VAL A 140 1.79 36.62 2.87
CA VAL A 140 2.34 37.05 1.59
C VAL A 140 2.59 38.54 1.69
N ASN A 141 3.84 38.98 1.55
CA ASN A 141 4.26 40.35 1.74
C ASN A 141 3.77 40.93 3.10
N ASP A 142 4.00 40.18 4.16
CA ASP A 142 3.62 40.47 5.55
C ASP A 142 2.10 40.59 5.81
N LYS A 143 1.26 40.23 4.83
CA LYS A 143 -0.18 40.21 5.01
C LYS A 143 -0.68 38.76 5.18
N LYS A 144 -1.47 38.49 6.20
CA LYS A 144 -2.10 37.20 6.41
C LYS A 144 -3.13 36.96 5.31
N VAL A 145 -2.91 35.90 4.54
CA VAL A 145 -3.77 35.47 3.42
C VAL A 145 -4.54 34.18 3.75
N ALA A 146 -4.02 33.36 4.65
CA ALA A 146 -4.69 32.13 5.07
C ALA A 146 -4.23 31.71 6.47
N GLU A 147 -4.98 30.79 7.08
CA GLU A 147 -4.66 30.13 8.34
C GLU A 147 -4.81 28.61 8.14
N LEU A 148 -3.78 27.88 8.49
CA LEU A 148 -3.78 26.42 8.47
C LEU A 148 -3.83 25.89 9.91
N LYS A 149 -4.53 24.76 10.08
CA LYS A 149 -4.81 24.15 11.38
C LYS A 149 -4.32 22.70 11.42
N ASP A 150 -4.59 22.06 12.55
CA ASP A 150 -4.32 20.64 12.77
C ASP A 150 -4.76 19.81 11.57
N GLY A 151 -3.91 18.89 11.17
CA GLY A 151 -4.18 17.97 10.06
C GLY A 151 -3.89 18.52 8.67
N GLN A 152 -3.46 19.77 8.54
CA GLN A 152 -3.14 20.38 7.25
C GLN A 152 -1.63 20.37 6.97
N PHE A 153 -1.30 20.28 5.67
CA PHE A 153 0.08 20.36 5.23
C PHE A 153 0.48 21.80 4.90
N VAL A 154 1.73 22.14 5.18
CA VAL A 154 2.35 23.43 4.86
C VAL A 154 3.42 23.22 3.80
N GLY A 155 3.40 24.04 2.75
CA GLY A 155 4.38 23.99 1.69
C GLY A 155 4.24 22.86 0.69
N GLU A 156 3.11 22.15 0.66
CA GLU A 156 2.87 20.99 -0.22
C GLU A 156 3.06 21.32 -1.70
N MET A 157 2.55 22.47 -2.16
CA MET A 157 2.68 22.89 -3.56
C MET A 157 4.12 23.16 -3.95
N SER A 158 4.87 23.83 -3.09
CA SER A 158 6.29 24.11 -3.33
C SER A 158 7.13 22.83 -3.31
N PHE A 159 6.84 21.93 -2.37
CA PHE A 159 7.50 20.64 -2.27
C PHE A 159 7.24 19.75 -3.51
N LEU A 160 5.99 19.68 -3.97
CA LEU A 160 5.61 18.83 -5.12
C LEU A 160 6.06 19.40 -6.48
N THR A 161 6.11 20.73 -6.60
CA THR A 161 6.46 21.40 -7.87
C THR A 161 7.92 21.82 -7.95
N GLU A 162 8.68 21.66 -6.87
CA GLU A 162 10.07 22.14 -6.70
C GLU A 162 10.22 23.66 -6.94
N LYS A 163 9.12 24.42 -6.84
CA LYS A 163 9.13 25.87 -6.98
C LYS A 163 9.24 26.53 -5.60
N PRO A 164 9.85 27.73 -5.53
CA PRO A 164 9.90 28.49 -4.29
C PRO A 164 8.51 28.76 -3.69
N ALA A 165 8.46 28.85 -2.35
CA ALA A 165 7.23 29.16 -1.61
C ALA A 165 6.76 30.61 -1.82
#